data_a8108116529010895aadc95701c9d3b3
#
_entry.id   a8108116529010895aadc95701c9d3b3
#
_cell.length_a   1.000
_cell.length_b   1.000
_cell.length_c   1.000
_cell.angle_alpha   90.00
_cell.angle_beta   90.00
_cell.angle_gamma   90.00
#
_symmetry.space_group_name_H-M   'P 1'
#
loop_
_entity.id
_entity.type
_entity.pdbx_description
1 polymer ?
#
loop_
_entity_poly.entity_id
_entity_poly.type
_entity_poly.pdbx_seq_one_letter_code
_entity_poly.pdbx_strand_id
1 'polypeptide(L)'
;MIVSTKGRYALRVMVHFAQRGGEEYIPLKEIAEAEGISQKYLESIMTVLSKAGFVDAVHGKGGGYRLNRRPEDYTVGSILKLTEGGLTAVSCTSQGAAACSRAECCNALPMWEKLDKMINDFFEGITIADLIKDNDK
;
A
#
# COMPACT_ATOMS: atom_id res chain seq x y z
N MET A 1 6.10 -6.20 -13.56
CA MET A 1 5.35 -6.02 -12.31
C MET A 1 3.96 -5.51 -12.61
N ILE A 2 2.98 -6.12 -12.00
CA ILE A 2 1.59 -5.66 -12.06
C ILE A 2 1.14 -5.44 -10.63
N VAL A 3 0.66 -4.24 -10.32
CA VAL A 3 0.12 -3.94 -9.00
C VAL A 3 -1.22 -4.68 -8.84
N SER A 4 -1.37 -5.45 -7.77
CA SER A 4 -2.56 -6.25 -7.54
C SER A 4 -3.80 -5.40 -7.24
N THR A 5 -4.97 -6.01 -7.37
CA THR A 5 -6.21 -5.38 -6.94
C THR A 5 -6.15 -5.01 -5.46
N LYS A 6 -5.58 -5.88 -4.65
CA LYS A 6 -5.41 -5.62 -3.20
C LYS A 6 -4.57 -4.37 -2.96
N GLY A 7 -3.48 -4.21 -3.69
CA GLY A 7 -2.61 -3.01 -3.58
C GLY A 7 -3.33 -1.74 -3.98
N ARG A 8 -4.06 -1.77 -5.09
CA ARG A 8 -4.82 -0.61 -5.55
C ARG A 8 -5.92 -0.22 -4.57
N TYR A 9 -6.61 -1.22 -4.03
CA TYR A 9 -7.68 -0.97 -3.06
C TYR A 9 -7.13 -0.49 -1.71
N ALA A 10 -5.97 -0.99 -1.30
CA ALA A 10 -5.31 -0.50 -0.09
C ALA A 10 -5.02 1.01 -0.19
N LEU A 11 -4.53 1.45 -1.35
CA LEU A 11 -4.31 2.88 -1.59
C LEU A 11 -5.61 3.68 -1.52
N ARG A 12 -6.68 3.19 -2.14
CA ARG A 12 -8.00 3.86 -2.11
C ARG A 12 -8.50 3.99 -0.67
N VAL A 13 -8.35 2.96 0.12
CA VAL A 13 -8.78 2.95 1.52
C VAL A 13 -7.97 3.95 2.33
N MET A 14 -6.65 3.99 2.14
CA MET A 14 -5.81 4.95 2.85
C MET A 14 -6.15 6.40 2.47
N VAL A 15 -6.44 6.64 1.20
CA VAL A 15 -6.89 7.97 0.75
C VAL A 15 -8.24 8.32 1.38
N HIS A 16 -9.15 7.35 1.48
CA HIS A 16 -10.46 7.55 2.12
C HIS A 16 -10.28 8.04 3.56
N PHE A 17 -9.46 7.35 4.35
CA PHE A 17 -9.17 7.77 5.73
C PHE A 17 -8.58 9.17 5.78
N ALA A 18 -7.64 9.45 4.91
CA ALA A 18 -6.95 10.74 4.90
C ALA A 18 -7.88 11.90 4.51
N GLN A 19 -8.77 11.68 3.55
CA GLN A 19 -9.76 12.67 3.14
C GLN A 19 -10.81 12.93 4.23
N ARG A 20 -11.19 11.88 4.93
CA ARG A 20 -12.13 11.99 6.04
C ARG A 20 -11.54 12.84 7.16
N GLY A 21 -10.24 12.65 7.43
CA GLY A 21 -9.52 13.36 8.48
C GLY A 21 -10.03 13.04 9.87
N GLY A 22 -9.41 13.67 10.87
CA GLY A 22 -9.84 13.53 12.25
C GLY A 22 -9.32 12.30 12.97
N GLU A 23 -9.69 12.19 14.25
CA GLU A 23 -9.24 11.12 15.12
C GLU A 23 -10.30 10.04 15.36
N GLU A 24 -11.43 10.17 14.71
CA GLU A 24 -12.53 9.22 14.89
C GLU A 24 -12.23 7.89 14.21
N TYR A 25 -12.64 6.80 14.85
CA TYR A 25 -12.59 5.48 14.23
C TYR A 25 -13.74 5.35 13.22
N ILE A 26 -13.42 4.91 12.02
CA ILE A 26 -14.41 4.74 10.96
C ILE A 26 -14.76 3.25 10.87
N PRO A 27 -16.06 2.90 11.01
CA PRO A 27 -16.49 1.50 10.89
C PRO A 27 -16.16 0.92 9.53
N LEU A 28 -15.76 -0.34 9.52
CA LEU A 28 -15.41 -1.04 8.29
C LEU A 28 -16.55 -1.04 7.27
N LYS A 29 -17.78 -1.21 7.75
CA LYS A 29 -18.98 -1.21 6.90
C LYS A 29 -19.12 0.10 6.13
N GLU A 30 -18.84 1.22 6.78
CA GLU A 30 -18.92 2.53 6.16
C GLU A 30 -17.92 2.67 5.02
N ILE A 31 -16.69 2.21 5.25
CA ILE A 31 -15.64 2.27 4.23
C ILE A 31 -15.99 1.34 3.07
N ALA A 32 -16.47 0.14 3.36
CA ALA A 32 -16.86 -0.84 2.35
C ALA A 32 -17.96 -0.28 1.42
N GLU A 33 -18.96 0.34 1.99
CA GLU A 33 -20.05 0.95 1.24
C GLU A 33 -19.58 2.14 0.39
N ALA A 34 -18.77 3.01 0.98
CA ALA A 34 -18.26 4.20 0.30
C ALA A 34 -17.35 3.85 -0.88
N GLU A 35 -16.51 2.81 -0.73
CA GLU A 35 -15.53 2.43 -1.75
C GLU A 35 -16.01 1.33 -2.69
N GLY A 36 -17.19 0.75 -2.45
CA GLY A 36 -17.71 -0.31 -3.28
C GLY A 36 -16.91 -1.61 -3.20
N ILE A 37 -16.31 -1.89 -2.03
CA ILE A 37 -15.50 -3.07 -1.78
C ILE A 37 -16.26 -3.98 -0.82
N SER A 38 -16.23 -5.31 -1.05
CA SER A 38 -16.89 -6.22 -0.12
C SER A 38 -16.25 -6.10 1.27
N GLN A 39 -17.06 -6.19 2.30
CA GLN A 39 -16.58 -6.07 3.68
C GLN A 39 -15.53 -7.14 4.00
N LYS A 40 -15.74 -8.35 3.53
CA LYS A 40 -14.80 -9.46 3.75
C LYS A 40 -13.44 -9.20 3.09
N TYR A 41 -13.44 -8.68 1.87
CA TYR A 41 -12.19 -8.35 1.18
C TYR A 41 -11.48 -7.19 1.89
N LEU A 42 -12.25 -6.19 2.29
CA LEU A 42 -11.71 -5.04 3.03
C LEU A 42 -11.07 -5.48 4.35
N GLU A 43 -11.67 -6.45 5.06
CA GLU A 43 -11.08 -7.01 6.28
C GLU A 43 -9.68 -7.55 6.04
N SER A 44 -9.46 -8.22 4.90
CA SER A 44 -8.15 -8.76 4.57
C SER A 44 -7.11 -7.65 4.35
N ILE A 45 -7.52 -6.54 3.76
CA ILE A 45 -6.66 -5.37 3.57
C ILE A 45 -6.35 -4.72 4.92
N MET A 46 -7.36 -4.50 5.74
CA MET A 46 -7.19 -3.85 7.03
C MET A 46 -6.32 -4.69 7.98
N THR A 47 -6.41 -6.02 7.89
CA THR A 47 -5.55 -6.90 8.68
C THR A 47 -4.07 -6.67 8.35
N VAL A 48 -3.73 -6.54 7.06
CA VAL A 48 -2.36 -6.26 6.63
C VAL A 48 -1.89 -4.90 7.14
N LEU A 49 -2.71 -3.87 6.98
CA LEU A 49 -2.37 -2.52 7.42
C LEU A 49 -2.24 -2.43 8.94
N SER A 50 -3.12 -3.10 9.67
CA SER A 50 -3.11 -3.10 11.14
C SER A 50 -1.89 -3.83 11.69
N LYS A 51 -1.54 -4.99 11.14
CA LYS A 51 -0.35 -5.74 11.55
C LYS A 51 0.94 -4.97 11.32
N ALA A 52 0.97 -4.16 10.28
CA ALA A 52 2.13 -3.32 9.97
C ALA A 52 2.18 -2.04 10.81
N GLY A 53 1.16 -1.79 11.64
CA GLY A 53 1.11 -0.59 12.46
C GLY A 53 0.74 0.68 11.70
N PHE A 54 0.11 0.56 10.55
CA PHE A 54 -0.26 1.71 9.72
C PHE A 54 -1.61 2.31 10.12
N VAL A 55 -2.45 1.53 10.78
CA VAL A 55 -3.75 2.00 11.26
C VAL A 55 -3.98 1.49 12.67
N ASP A 56 -4.77 2.23 13.44
CA ASP A 56 -5.23 1.80 14.74
C ASP A 56 -6.62 1.19 14.58
N ALA A 57 -6.90 0.15 15.35
CA ALA A 57 -8.18 -0.56 15.32
C ALA A 57 -8.79 -0.65 16.72
N VAL A 58 -10.11 -0.48 16.78
CA VAL A 58 -10.88 -0.71 18.01
C VAL A 58 -12.02 -1.65 17.65
N HIS A 59 -12.16 -2.72 18.41
CA HIS A 59 -13.22 -3.70 18.20
C HIS A 59 -14.47 -3.36 19.03
N GLY A 60 -15.61 -3.86 18.58
CA GLY A 60 -16.87 -3.71 19.28
C GLY A 60 -17.70 -2.52 18.81
N LYS A 61 -18.71 -2.18 19.62
CA LYS A 61 -19.64 -1.09 19.29
C LYS A 61 -18.92 0.25 19.31
N GLY A 62 -19.07 1.03 18.25
CA GLY A 62 -18.36 2.29 18.09
C GLY A 62 -16.92 2.14 17.63
N GLY A 63 -16.51 0.90 17.31
CA GLY A 63 -15.17 0.62 16.82
C GLY A 63 -15.01 0.88 15.34
N GLY A 64 -13.81 0.60 14.86
CA GLY A 64 -13.42 0.78 13.48
C GLY A 64 -11.94 0.98 13.36
N TYR A 65 -11.53 1.72 12.35
CA TYR A 65 -10.12 1.97 12.04
C TYR A 65 -9.87 3.45 11.86
N ARG A 66 -8.64 3.86 12.11
CA ARG A 66 -8.20 5.23 11.83
C ARG A 66 -6.71 5.24 11.51
N LEU A 67 -6.26 6.30 10.82
CA LEU A 67 -4.84 6.51 10.60
C LEU A 67 -4.17 6.90 11.91
N ASN A 68 -2.93 6.47 12.10
CA ASN A 68 -2.13 6.81 13.28
C ASN A 68 -0.95 7.73 12.97
N ARG A 69 -0.90 8.27 11.75
CA ARG A 69 0.11 9.22 11.30
C ARG A 69 -0.55 10.23 10.38
N ARG A 70 0.17 11.30 10.09
CA ARG A 70 -0.32 12.29 9.12
C ARG A 70 -0.26 11.70 7.70
N PRO A 71 -1.13 12.13 6.80
CA PRO A 71 -1.08 11.64 5.41
C PRO A 71 0.28 11.82 4.74
N GLU A 72 1.05 12.84 5.12
CA GLU A 72 2.40 13.08 4.61
C GLU A 72 3.41 12.01 5.04
N ASP A 73 3.09 11.26 6.08
CA ASP A 73 4.00 10.24 6.64
C ASP A 73 3.83 8.86 6.01
N TYR A 74 2.85 8.71 5.11
CA TYR A 74 2.64 7.44 4.38
C TYR A 74 3.07 7.63 2.94
N THR A 75 4.05 6.85 2.48
CA THR A 75 4.40 6.81 1.08
C THR A 75 3.58 5.74 0.36
N VAL A 76 3.33 5.95 -0.92
CA VAL A 76 2.67 4.95 -1.76
C VAL A 76 3.50 3.67 -1.75
N GLY A 77 4.82 3.81 -1.83
CA GLY A 77 5.75 2.67 -1.78
C GLY A 77 5.60 1.83 -0.53
N SER A 78 5.50 2.47 0.64
CA SER A 78 5.36 1.75 1.91
C SER A 78 4.08 0.91 1.96
N ILE A 79 2.99 1.42 1.41
CA ILE A 79 1.71 0.71 1.37
C ILE A 79 1.76 -0.45 0.37
N LEU A 80 2.26 -0.22 -0.83
CA LEU A 80 2.35 -1.25 -1.85
C LEU A 80 3.27 -2.40 -1.45
N LYS A 81 4.36 -2.11 -0.73
CA LYS A 81 5.26 -3.17 -0.24
C LYS A 81 4.55 -4.13 0.70
N LEU A 82 3.58 -3.66 1.47
CA LEU A 82 2.80 -4.53 2.37
C LEU A 82 1.91 -5.50 1.60
N THR A 83 1.31 -5.06 0.51
CA THR A 83 0.36 -5.87 -0.25
C THR A 83 1.05 -6.73 -1.32
N GLU A 84 2.14 -6.23 -1.89
CA GLU A 84 2.84 -6.91 -2.98
C GLU A 84 4.04 -7.75 -2.52
N GLY A 85 4.49 -7.58 -1.28
CA GLY A 85 5.68 -8.25 -0.76
C GLY A 85 6.98 -7.71 -1.29
N GLY A 86 6.95 -6.62 -2.05
CA GLY A 86 8.10 -5.98 -2.64
C GLY A 86 7.73 -5.29 -3.94
N LEU A 87 8.62 -4.45 -4.44
CA LEU A 87 8.39 -3.67 -5.66
C LEU A 87 9.49 -4.00 -6.69
N THR A 88 9.41 -5.19 -7.26
CA THR A 88 10.37 -5.64 -8.27
C THR A 88 9.67 -5.98 -9.58
N ALA A 89 10.34 -5.72 -10.68
CA ALA A 89 9.79 -5.97 -12.01
C ALA A 89 9.86 -7.44 -12.41
N VAL A 90 10.87 -8.15 -11.91
CA VAL A 90 11.10 -9.56 -12.26
C VAL A 90 11.45 -10.38 -11.03
N SER A 91 11.21 -11.69 -11.08
CA SER A 91 11.43 -12.58 -9.95
C SER A 91 12.89 -12.68 -9.52
N CYS A 92 13.83 -12.51 -10.44
CA CYS A 92 15.26 -12.64 -10.13
C CYS A 92 15.79 -11.49 -9.28
N THR A 93 15.09 -10.37 -9.18
CA THR A 93 15.45 -9.25 -8.32
C THR A 93 14.54 -9.13 -7.10
N SER A 94 13.53 -10.00 -6.98
CA SER A 94 12.60 -9.93 -5.85
C SER A 94 13.29 -10.34 -4.55
N GLN A 95 12.95 -9.62 -3.47
CA GLN A 95 13.51 -9.89 -2.16
C GLN A 95 13.07 -11.28 -1.68
N GLY A 96 14.03 -12.07 -1.21
CA GLY A 96 13.75 -13.42 -0.76
C GLY A 96 13.72 -14.47 -1.86
N ALA A 97 13.86 -14.08 -3.11
CA ALA A 97 13.97 -15.02 -4.21
C ALA A 97 15.30 -15.74 -4.16
N ALA A 98 15.32 -17.00 -4.62
CA ALA A 98 16.58 -17.72 -4.79
C ALA A 98 17.43 -16.97 -5.83
N ALA A 99 18.74 -16.85 -5.57
CA ALA A 99 19.63 -16.20 -6.51
C ALA A 99 19.53 -16.90 -7.88
N CYS A 100 19.41 -16.10 -8.95
CA CYS A 100 19.39 -16.62 -10.30
C CYS A 100 20.74 -17.27 -10.61
N SER A 101 20.73 -18.51 -11.13
CA SER A 101 21.94 -19.23 -11.47
C SER A 101 22.79 -18.52 -12.52
N ARG A 102 22.21 -17.56 -13.23
CA ARG A 102 22.88 -16.77 -14.28
C ARG A 102 23.16 -15.32 -13.85
N ALA A 103 22.99 -14.99 -12.56
CA ALA A 103 23.12 -13.62 -12.07
C ALA A 103 24.48 -12.99 -12.45
N GLU A 104 25.57 -13.74 -12.35
CA GLU A 104 26.90 -13.25 -12.61
C GLU A 104 27.16 -12.96 -14.10
N CYS A 105 26.47 -13.63 -15.00
CA CYS A 105 26.67 -13.50 -16.43
C CYS A 105 25.41 -13.00 -17.18
N CYS A 106 24.37 -12.61 -16.45
CA CYS A 106 23.15 -12.09 -17.08
C CYS A 106 23.35 -10.63 -17.47
N ASN A 107 23.40 -10.38 -18.79
CA ASN A 107 23.58 -9.02 -19.32
C ASN A 107 22.39 -8.10 -19.00
N ALA A 108 21.22 -8.66 -18.75
CA ALA A 108 20.01 -7.89 -18.47
C ALA A 108 19.85 -7.54 -16.98
N LEU A 109 20.58 -8.23 -16.07
CA LEU A 109 20.41 -8.02 -14.63
C LEU A 109 20.62 -6.56 -14.19
N PRO A 110 21.68 -5.86 -14.63
CA PRO A 110 21.86 -4.46 -14.25
C PRO A 110 20.71 -3.57 -14.69
N MET A 111 20.10 -3.86 -15.84
CA MET A 111 18.94 -3.13 -16.32
C MET A 111 17.73 -3.37 -15.42
N TRP A 112 17.48 -4.62 -15.02
CA TRP A 112 16.37 -4.94 -14.12
C TRP A 112 16.55 -4.30 -12.74
N GLU A 113 17.77 -4.32 -12.21
CA GLU A 113 18.07 -3.67 -10.94
C GLU A 113 17.82 -2.16 -11.01
N LYS A 114 18.19 -1.53 -12.12
CA LYS A 114 17.97 -0.11 -12.35
C LYS A 114 16.47 0.20 -12.45
N LEU A 115 15.73 -0.64 -13.14
CA LEU A 115 14.26 -0.49 -13.23
C LEU A 115 13.63 -0.60 -11.85
N ASP A 116 14.04 -1.60 -11.05
CA ASP A 116 13.50 -1.77 -9.70
C ASP A 116 13.77 -0.54 -8.84
N LYS A 117 14.98 0.03 -8.95
CA LYS A 117 15.30 1.26 -8.24
C LYS A 117 14.39 2.42 -8.68
N MET A 118 14.15 2.54 -9.98
CA MET A 118 13.27 3.60 -10.51
C MET A 118 11.84 3.43 -10.00
N ILE A 119 11.33 2.21 -9.96
CA ILE A 119 9.98 1.90 -9.44
C ILE A 119 9.91 2.28 -7.96
N ASN A 120 10.89 1.84 -7.19
CA ASN A 120 10.93 2.11 -5.76
C ASN A 120 11.00 3.62 -5.48
N ASP A 121 11.91 4.32 -6.15
CA ASP A 121 12.10 5.75 -5.96
C ASP A 121 10.84 6.53 -6.36
N PHE A 122 10.18 6.10 -7.42
CA PHE A 122 8.95 6.74 -7.87
C PHE A 122 7.86 6.64 -6.79
N PHE A 123 7.57 5.43 -6.29
CA PHE A 123 6.52 5.23 -5.30
C PHE A 123 6.88 5.78 -3.92
N GLU A 124 8.16 5.77 -3.54
CA GLU A 124 8.58 6.37 -2.27
C GLU A 124 8.55 7.90 -2.30
N GLY A 125 8.53 8.47 -3.49
CA GLY A 125 8.44 9.92 -3.66
C GLY A 125 7.02 10.48 -3.63
N ILE A 126 6.00 9.62 -3.54
CA ILE A 126 4.60 10.04 -3.52
C ILE A 126 3.98 9.67 -2.18
N THR A 127 3.35 10.63 -1.52
CA THR A 127 2.66 10.39 -0.23
C THR A 127 1.15 10.33 -0.44
N ILE A 128 0.45 9.84 0.58
CA ILE A 128 -1.03 9.86 0.57
C ILE A 128 -1.51 11.32 0.50
N ALA A 129 -0.81 12.25 1.15
CA ALA A 129 -1.15 13.67 1.07
C ALA A 129 -1.07 14.19 -0.37
N ASP A 130 -0.07 13.75 -1.14
CA ASP A 130 0.07 14.11 -2.55
C ASP A 130 -1.11 13.62 -3.38
N LEU A 131 -1.59 12.39 -3.12
CA LEU A 131 -2.72 11.84 -3.85
C LEU A 131 -4.01 12.61 -3.59
N ILE A 132 -4.19 13.12 -2.37
CA ILE A 132 -5.35 13.94 -2.02
C ILE A 132 -5.28 15.27 -2.76
N LYS A 133 -4.13 15.92 -2.79
CA LYS A 133 -3.94 17.20 -3.48
C LYS A 133 -4.26 17.11 -4.97
N ASP A 134 -3.85 16.02 -5.61
CA ASP A 134 -4.08 15.83 -7.04
C ASP A 134 -5.56 15.69 -7.37
N ASN A 135 -6.39 15.30 -6.40
CA ASN A 135 -7.83 15.13 -6.58
C ASN A 135 -8.68 16.31 -6.09
N ASP A 136 -8.07 17.26 -5.40
CA ASP A 136 -8.74 18.46 -4.87
C ASP A 136 -8.74 19.60 -5.90
N LYS A 137 -9.10 19.28 -7.13
CA LYS A 137 -9.19 20.30 -8.19
C LYS A 137 -10.59 20.84 -8.33
#